data_e5f59915204b4d88e0117d401f192bf7
#
_entry.id   e5f59915204b4d88e0117d401f192bf7
#
_cell.length_a   1.000
_cell.length_b   1.000
_cell.length_c   1.000
_cell.angle_alpha   90.00
_cell.angle_beta   90.00
_cell.angle_gamma   90.00
#
_symmetry.space_group_name_H-M   'P 1'
#
loop_
_entity.id
_entity.type
_entity.pdbx_description
1 polymer ?
#
loop_
_entity_poly.entity_id
_entity_poly.type
_entity_poly.pdbx_seq_one_letter_code
_entity_poly.pdbx_strand_id
1 'polypeptide(L)'
;NEQVIDGKGWRSGATVERKTLTQWFLKISEDADRLLNEIPKLKGWPERVKVMQENWIGRSDGIAFEFECLDSKGEKTSPIKVFTTRPDTLFGAAFCGISIDHPIALSLCKKDIEAKSFVEKCQKNGSTAEAIDKAEKEGFLTGYKIKHPFKKGVLLDVFIANFVLSDYGTGAIFGCPAHDQRDFEFAKKY
;
A
#
# COMPACT_ATOMS: atom_id res chain seq x y z
N ASN A 1 -6.13 12.53 -12.90
CA ASN A 1 -5.35 11.54 -13.66
C ASN A 1 -5.48 11.73 -15.18
N GLU A 2 -6.67 12.02 -15.69
CA GLU A 2 -6.90 12.24 -17.12
C GLU A 2 -6.14 13.48 -17.69
N GLN A 3 -5.66 14.34 -16.84
CA GLN A 3 -4.91 15.53 -17.21
C GLN A 3 -3.39 15.35 -17.09
N VAL A 4 -2.94 14.14 -16.81
CA VAL A 4 -1.52 13.79 -16.67
C VAL A 4 -1.14 12.80 -17.75
N ILE A 5 -0.17 13.17 -18.59
CA ILE A 5 0.40 12.33 -19.65
C ILE A 5 1.89 12.24 -19.37
N ASP A 6 2.41 11.01 -19.27
CA ASP A 6 3.84 10.74 -19.00
C ASP A 6 4.40 11.51 -17.78
N GLY A 7 3.62 11.58 -16.69
CA GLY A 7 4.02 12.28 -15.48
C GLY A 7 4.01 13.81 -15.58
N LYS A 8 3.48 14.38 -16.67
CA LYS A 8 3.38 15.82 -16.90
C LYS A 8 1.93 16.27 -17.09
N GLY A 9 1.63 17.46 -16.64
CA GLY A 9 0.36 18.09 -16.91
C GLY A 9 0.20 18.35 -18.42
N TRP A 10 -0.88 17.84 -19.02
CA TRP A 10 -1.10 17.87 -20.47
C TRP A 10 -1.13 19.29 -21.07
N ARG A 11 -1.52 20.30 -20.27
CA ARG A 11 -1.55 21.71 -20.72
C ARG A 11 -0.23 22.45 -20.44
N SER A 12 0.35 22.23 -19.27
CA SER A 12 1.49 23.02 -18.81
C SER A 12 2.84 22.40 -19.11
N GLY A 13 2.88 21.08 -19.41
CA GLY A 13 4.13 20.33 -19.50
C GLY A 13 4.89 20.21 -18.16
N ALA A 14 4.35 20.77 -17.07
CA ALA A 14 4.96 20.72 -15.76
C ALA A 14 4.94 19.28 -15.20
N THR A 15 6.03 18.87 -14.56
CA THR A 15 6.09 17.59 -13.84
C THR A 15 5.06 17.56 -12.73
N VAL A 16 4.25 16.50 -12.69
CA VAL A 16 3.25 16.30 -11.66
C VAL A 16 3.88 15.61 -10.46
N GLU A 17 3.72 16.18 -9.29
CA GLU A 17 4.20 15.66 -8.02
C GLU A 17 3.03 15.42 -7.08
N ARG A 18 3.12 14.37 -6.24
CA ARG A 18 2.15 14.13 -5.18
C ARG A 18 2.44 15.07 -4.01
N LYS A 19 1.45 15.88 -3.64
CA LYS A 19 1.55 16.84 -2.52
C LYS A 19 0.34 16.73 -1.61
N THR A 20 0.58 16.89 -0.32
CA THR A 20 -0.49 17.06 0.66
C THR A 20 -0.99 18.50 0.58
N LEU A 21 -2.27 18.67 0.30
CA LEU A 21 -2.93 19.98 0.17
C LEU A 21 -4.05 20.07 1.21
N THR A 22 -4.24 21.28 1.75
CA THR A 22 -5.42 21.60 2.56
C THR A 22 -6.51 22.12 1.64
N GLN A 23 -7.58 21.34 1.50
CA GLN A 23 -8.72 21.70 0.65
C GLN A 23 -10.00 21.02 1.14
N TRP A 24 -11.12 21.34 0.53
CA TRP A 24 -12.39 20.69 0.82
C TRP A 24 -12.39 19.25 0.27
N PHE A 25 -12.77 18.31 1.14
CA PHE A 25 -13.01 16.92 0.77
C PHE A 25 -14.41 16.52 1.23
N LEU A 26 -15.13 15.80 0.37
CA LEU A 26 -16.36 15.10 0.74
C LEU A 26 -15.98 13.75 1.36
N LYS A 27 -16.48 13.48 2.55
CA LYS A 27 -16.24 12.22 3.29
C LYS A 27 -17.11 11.08 2.74
N ILE A 28 -17.08 10.88 1.43
CA ILE A 28 -17.97 9.93 0.73
C ILE A 28 -17.80 8.48 1.20
N SER A 29 -16.62 8.11 1.66
CA SER A 29 -16.33 6.78 2.18
C SER A 29 -17.06 6.46 3.51
N GLU A 30 -17.44 7.48 4.28
CA GLU A 30 -18.23 7.29 5.50
C GLU A 30 -19.67 6.82 5.18
N ASP A 31 -20.16 7.13 3.99
CA ASP A 31 -21.49 6.71 3.51
C ASP A 31 -21.48 5.39 2.71
N ALA A 32 -20.33 4.73 2.56
CA ALA A 32 -20.19 3.55 1.70
C ALA A 32 -21.17 2.42 2.07
N ASP A 33 -21.27 2.06 3.35
CA ASP A 33 -22.21 1.03 3.81
C ASP A 33 -23.67 1.44 3.60
N ARG A 34 -23.99 2.72 3.81
CA ARG A 34 -25.33 3.25 3.59
C ARG A 34 -25.70 3.19 2.11
N LEU A 35 -24.80 3.61 1.23
CA LEU A 35 -25.01 3.52 -0.22
C LEU A 35 -25.21 2.08 -0.67
N LEU A 36 -24.38 1.15 -0.19
CA LEU A 36 -24.48 -0.27 -0.51
C LEU A 36 -25.85 -0.85 -0.09
N ASN A 37 -26.32 -0.51 1.11
CA ASN A 37 -27.61 -0.97 1.64
C ASN A 37 -28.82 -0.37 0.92
N GLU A 38 -28.68 0.77 0.25
CA GLU A 38 -29.76 1.41 -0.52
C GLU A 38 -29.89 0.89 -1.95
N ILE A 39 -28.81 0.32 -2.54
CA ILE A 39 -28.81 -0.18 -3.94
C ILE A 39 -29.96 -1.18 -4.20
N PRO A 40 -30.24 -2.20 -3.35
CA PRO A 40 -31.34 -3.14 -3.59
C PRO A 40 -32.73 -2.49 -3.64
N LYS A 41 -32.91 -1.33 -2.99
CA LYS A 41 -34.15 -0.59 -2.93
C LYS A 41 -34.45 0.22 -4.19
N LEU A 42 -33.50 0.38 -5.08
CA LEU A 42 -33.62 1.15 -6.32
C LEU A 42 -34.38 0.35 -7.39
N LYS A 43 -35.72 0.25 -7.24
CA LYS A 43 -36.56 -0.59 -8.11
C LYS A 43 -36.55 -0.21 -9.60
N GLY A 44 -36.25 1.07 -9.92
CA GLY A 44 -36.19 1.56 -11.30
C GLY A 44 -34.84 1.40 -11.98
N TRP A 45 -33.83 0.86 -11.27
CA TRP A 45 -32.50 0.70 -11.85
C TRP A 45 -32.32 -0.68 -12.48
N PRO A 46 -31.69 -0.77 -13.68
CA PRO A 46 -31.33 -2.04 -14.28
C PRO A 46 -30.40 -2.84 -13.35
N GLU A 47 -30.59 -4.14 -13.28
CA GLU A 47 -29.81 -5.01 -12.39
C GLU A 47 -28.31 -4.92 -12.64
N ARG A 48 -27.91 -4.85 -13.93
CA ARG A 48 -26.51 -4.66 -14.31
C ARG A 48 -25.87 -3.42 -13.67
N VAL A 49 -26.63 -2.32 -13.58
CA VAL A 49 -26.13 -1.07 -13.00
C VAL A 49 -25.96 -1.21 -11.48
N LYS A 50 -26.90 -1.90 -10.81
CA LYS A 50 -26.78 -2.18 -9.36
C LYS A 50 -25.52 -2.98 -9.07
N VAL A 51 -25.28 -4.07 -9.79
CA VAL A 51 -24.08 -4.90 -9.63
C VAL A 51 -22.80 -4.09 -9.89
N MET A 52 -22.80 -3.20 -10.88
CA MET A 52 -21.67 -2.32 -11.12
C MET A 52 -21.40 -1.37 -9.94
N GLN A 53 -22.44 -0.82 -9.33
CA GLN A 53 -22.31 0.06 -8.16
C GLN A 53 -21.85 -0.71 -6.92
N GLU A 54 -22.38 -1.91 -6.67
CA GLU A 54 -21.94 -2.79 -5.59
C GLU A 54 -20.45 -3.11 -5.71
N ASN A 55 -20.00 -3.50 -6.91
CA ASN A 55 -18.59 -3.80 -7.18
C ASN A 55 -17.70 -2.57 -7.07
N TRP A 56 -18.22 -1.38 -7.42
CA TRP A 56 -17.48 -0.13 -7.28
C TRP A 56 -17.28 0.28 -5.82
N ILE A 57 -18.30 0.13 -4.98
CA ILE A 57 -18.20 0.36 -3.53
C ILE A 57 -17.24 -0.66 -2.92
N GLY A 58 -17.34 -1.92 -3.34
CA GLY A 58 -16.32 -2.94 -3.11
C GLY A 58 -16.09 -3.24 -1.63
N ARG A 59 -17.17 -3.62 -0.88
CA ARG A 59 -16.98 -4.05 0.51
C ARG A 59 -16.05 -5.26 0.58
N SER A 60 -15.00 -5.15 1.38
CA SER A 60 -14.11 -6.26 1.68
C SER A 60 -13.92 -6.37 3.20
N ASP A 61 -14.10 -7.58 3.73
CA ASP A 61 -13.85 -7.88 5.13
C ASP A 61 -12.43 -8.44 5.29
N GLY A 62 -11.74 -8.01 6.33
CA GLY A 62 -10.36 -8.43 6.59
C GLY A 62 -9.98 -8.28 8.05
N ILE A 63 -8.73 -8.62 8.35
CA ILE A 63 -8.17 -8.56 9.69
C ILE A 63 -7.04 -7.54 9.72
N ALA A 64 -7.09 -6.65 10.70
CA ALA A 64 -5.96 -5.80 11.06
C ALA A 64 -5.22 -6.42 12.25
N PHE A 65 -3.90 -6.48 12.17
CA PHE A 65 -3.05 -6.95 13.26
C PHE A 65 -1.70 -6.24 13.23
N GLU A 66 -0.90 -6.46 14.27
CA GLU A 66 0.38 -5.79 14.43
C GLU A 66 1.52 -6.80 14.49
N PHE A 67 2.56 -6.54 13.69
CA PHE A 67 3.82 -7.25 13.82
C PHE A 67 4.71 -6.58 14.87
N GLU A 68 5.31 -7.36 15.76
CA GLU A 68 6.39 -6.87 16.60
C GLU A 68 7.58 -6.52 15.71
N CYS A 69 8.04 -5.27 15.79
CA CYS A 69 9.11 -4.73 14.95
C CYS A 69 10.38 -4.49 15.77
N LEU A 70 11.52 -4.83 15.17
CA LEU A 70 12.86 -4.59 15.68
C LEU A 70 13.57 -3.60 14.76
N ASP A 71 14.32 -2.69 15.33
CA ASP A 71 15.16 -1.77 14.57
C ASP A 71 16.47 -2.43 14.07
N SER A 72 17.32 -1.69 13.40
CA SER A 72 18.60 -2.17 12.85
C SER A 72 19.59 -2.65 13.92
N LYS A 73 19.36 -2.32 15.20
CA LYS A 73 20.17 -2.79 16.34
C LYS A 73 19.55 -4.01 17.02
N GLY A 74 18.38 -4.45 16.58
CA GLY A 74 17.60 -5.54 17.19
C GLY A 74 16.79 -5.10 18.40
N GLU A 75 16.65 -3.79 18.64
CA GLU A 75 15.84 -3.26 19.72
C GLU A 75 14.36 -3.17 19.30
N LYS A 76 13.47 -3.45 20.26
CA LYS A 76 12.03 -3.38 20.01
C LYS A 76 11.61 -1.93 19.75
N THR A 77 10.86 -1.73 18.68
CA THR A 77 10.33 -0.43 18.29
C THR A 77 8.80 -0.50 18.12
N SER A 78 8.20 0.59 17.65
CA SER A 78 6.75 0.63 17.39
C SER A 78 6.35 -0.48 16.44
N PRO A 79 5.26 -1.21 16.73
CA PRO A 79 4.80 -2.29 15.88
C PRO A 79 4.37 -1.78 14.50
N ILE A 80 4.46 -2.65 13.50
CA ILE A 80 3.94 -2.37 12.16
C ILE A 80 2.55 -2.97 12.05
N LYS A 81 1.55 -2.10 11.87
CA LYS A 81 0.16 -2.51 11.68
C LYS A 81 -0.06 -2.83 10.20
N VAL A 82 -0.66 -3.98 9.93
CA VAL A 82 -1.05 -4.42 8.57
C VAL A 82 -2.52 -4.79 8.55
N PHE A 83 -3.11 -4.69 7.36
CA PHE A 83 -4.46 -5.16 7.08
C PHE A 83 -4.41 -6.18 5.95
N THR A 84 -5.16 -7.27 6.09
CA THR A 84 -5.28 -8.29 5.04
C THR A 84 -6.69 -8.83 4.94
N THR A 85 -7.13 -9.12 3.73
CA THR A 85 -8.33 -9.90 3.43
C THR A 85 -8.04 -11.40 3.35
N ARG A 86 -6.76 -11.80 3.39
CA ARG A 86 -6.31 -13.19 3.29
C ARG A 86 -5.40 -13.57 4.47
N PRO A 87 -5.94 -13.63 5.69
CA PRO A 87 -5.16 -13.98 6.89
C PRO A 87 -4.60 -15.42 6.84
N ASP A 88 -5.21 -16.29 6.08
CA ASP A 88 -4.75 -17.66 5.83
C ASP A 88 -3.34 -17.72 5.19
N THR A 89 -2.98 -16.73 4.39
CA THR A 89 -1.68 -16.67 3.70
C THR A 89 -0.52 -16.24 4.61
N LEU A 90 -0.81 -15.76 5.82
CA LEU A 90 0.18 -15.20 6.75
C LEU A 90 1.29 -16.23 7.13
N PHE A 91 0.99 -17.53 7.11
CA PHE A 91 1.99 -18.58 7.30
C PHE A 91 3.10 -18.58 6.25
N GLY A 92 2.80 -18.07 5.06
CA GLY A 92 3.72 -17.92 3.94
C GLY A 92 4.40 -16.55 3.85
N ALA A 93 4.23 -15.68 4.86
CA ALA A 93 4.87 -14.38 4.88
C ALA A 93 6.39 -14.51 4.76
N ALA A 94 6.98 -13.80 3.79
CA ALA A 94 8.41 -13.83 3.47
C ALA A 94 9.11 -12.50 3.74
N PHE A 95 8.39 -11.38 3.65
CA PHE A 95 8.89 -10.03 3.92
C PHE A 95 7.75 -9.11 4.36
N CYS A 96 8.11 -7.92 4.83
CA CYS A 96 7.17 -6.83 5.06
C CYS A 96 7.50 -5.67 4.12
N GLY A 97 6.50 -5.19 3.38
CA GLY A 97 6.59 -3.98 2.56
C GLY A 97 5.91 -2.82 3.25
N ILE A 98 6.57 -1.66 3.28
CA ILE A 98 5.98 -0.40 3.76
C ILE A 98 5.97 0.63 2.63
N SER A 99 4.98 1.51 2.67
CA SER A 99 4.87 2.61 1.71
C SER A 99 5.97 3.65 1.91
N ILE A 100 6.20 4.46 0.90
CA ILE A 100 7.16 5.57 0.95
C ILE A 100 6.78 6.65 1.98
N ASP A 101 5.50 6.73 2.34
CA ASP A 101 4.97 7.69 3.32
C ASP A 101 4.87 7.10 4.74
N HIS A 102 5.26 5.84 4.93
CA HIS A 102 5.22 5.20 6.24
C HIS A 102 6.19 5.88 7.23
N PRO A 103 5.85 6.02 8.53
CA PRO A 103 6.69 6.69 9.54
C PRO A 103 8.13 6.18 9.59
N ILE A 104 8.37 4.88 9.42
CA ILE A 104 9.72 4.30 9.35
C ILE A 104 10.46 4.83 8.12
N ALA A 105 9.82 4.86 6.94
CA ALA A 105 10.42 5.37 5.71
C ALA A 105 10.81 6.86 5.86
N LEU A 106 9.89 7.68 6.36
CA LEU A 106 10.14 9.10 6.61
C LEU A 106 11.25 9.35 7.64
N SER A 107 11.36 8.50 8.67
CA SER A 107 12.44 8.57 9.65
C SER A 107 13.79 8.20 9.04
N LEU A 108 13.83 7.18 8.19
CA LEU A 108 15.05 6.76 7.48
C LEU A 108 15.54 7.83 6.51
N CYS A 109 14.66 8.46 5.74
CA CYS A 109 15.03 9.54 4.81
C CYS A 109 15.73 10.73 5.49
N LYS A 110 15.58 10.90 6.80
CA LYS A 110 16.27 11.96 7.57
C LYS A 110 17.73 11.58 7.90
N LYS A 111 18.07 10.30 7.85
CA LYS A 111 19.36 9.78 8.35
C LYS A 111 20.16 9.06 7.26
N ASP A 112 19.50 8.62 6.21
CA ASP A 112 20.05 7.80 5.14
C ASP A 112 19.75 8.44 3.78
N ILE A 113 20.82 8.82 3.08
CA ILE A 113 20.73 9.50 1.77
C ILE A 113 20.26 8.55 0.66
N GLU A 114 20.55 7.25 0.77
CA GLU A 114 20.11 6.25 -0.21
C GLU A 114 18.61 5.99 -0.06
N ALA A 115 18.12 5.85 1.18
CA ALA A 115 16.69 5.76 1.48
C ALA A 115 15.94 6.98 0.93
N LYS A 116 16.48 8.18 1.15
CA LYS A 116 15.90 9.43 0.64
C LYS A 116 15.85 9.44 -0.89
N SER A 117 16.94 9.09 -1.56
CA SER A 117 17.02 9.03 -3.02
C SER A 117 16.02 8.03 -3.60
N PHE A 118 15.88 6.85 -2.96
CA PHE A 118 14.90 5.85 -3.36
C PHE A 118 13.46 6.37 -3.26
N VAL A 119 13.11 7.00 -2.14
CA VAL A 119 11.77 7.58 -1.93
C VAL A 119 11.49 8.68 -2.95
N GLU A 120 12.44 9.59 -3.20
CA GLU A 120 12.29 10.64 -4.22
C GLU A 120 12.12 10.06 -5.64
N LYS A 121 12.84 8.98 -5.97
CA LYS A 121 12.65 8.24 -7.23
C LYS A 121 11.23 7.69 -7.34
N CYS A 122 10.73 7.06 -6.28
CA CYS A 122 9.38 6.49 -6.26
C CYS A 122 8.30 7.57 -6.40
N GLN A 123 8.47 8.74 -5.79
CA GLN A 123 7.55 9.87 -5.91
C GLN A 123 7.44 10.42 -7.33
N LYS A 124 8.51 10.34 -8.12
CA LYS A 124 8.57 10.81 -9.51
C LYS A 124 7.99 9.80 -10.52
N ASN A 125 8.02 8.50 -10.22
CA ASN A 125 7.64 7.44 -11.16
C ASN A 125 6.12 7.22 -11.32
N GLY A 126 5.31 8.15 -10.84
CA GLY A 126 3.85 8.14 -10.99
C GLY A 126 3.14 7.50 -9.79
N SER A 127 2.06 8.15 -9.39
CA SER A 127 1.29 7.79 -8.19
C SER A 127 -0.03 7.08 -8.52
N THR A 128 -0.29 6.73 -9.79
CA THR A 128 -1.51 6.02 -10.17
C THR A 128 -1.34 4.53 -9.93
N ALA A 129 -2.41 3.86 -9.47
CA ALA A 129 -2.40 2.41 -9.28
C ALA A 129 -1.95 1.66 -10.54
N GLU A 130 -2.36 2.10 -11.71
CA GLU A 130 -1.96 1.52 -13.01
C GLU A 130 -0.47 1.69 -13.31
N ALA A 131 0.10 2.87 -13.00
CA ALA A 131 1.53 3.12 -13.19
C ALA A 131 2.36 2.26 -12.24
N ILE A 132 1.91 2.11 -10.99
CA ILE A 132 2.54 1.26 -9.97
C ILE A 132 2.45 -0.22 -10.36
N ASP A 133 1.34 -0.65 -10.95
CA ASP A 133 1.13 -2.04 -11.34
C ASP A 133 2.03 -2.44 -12.53
N LYS A 134 2.24 -1.52 -13.47
CA LYS A 134 3.10 -1.72 -14.64
C LYS A 134 4.60 -1.54 -14.36
N ALA A 135 4.95 -0.79 -13.31
CA ALA A 135 6.34 -0.53 -12.95
C ALA A 135 7.04 -1.78 -12.43
N GLU A 136 8.34 -1.88 -12.68
CA GLU A 136 9.19 -2.88 -12.04
C GLU A 136 9.11 -2.74 -10.52
N LYS A 137 8.97 -3.89 -9.83
CA LYS A 137 8.86 -3.90 -8.37
C LYS A 137 10.24 -3.67 -7.76
N GLU A 138 10.35 -2.55 -7.06
CA GLU A 138 11.59 -2.12 -6.41
C GLU A 138 11.39 -1.89 -4.92
N GLY A 139 12.43 -2.16 -4.14
CA GLY A 139 12.43 -1.96 -2.70
C GLY A 139 13.77 -1.50 -2.17
N PHE A 140 13.72 -0.81 -1.06
CA PHE A 140 14.88 -0.41 -0.27
C PHE A 140 14.85 -1.15 1.07
N LEU A 141 15.90 -1.91 1.38
CA LEU A 141 16.03 -2.64 2.64
C LEU A 141 16.26 -1.66 3.79
N THR A 142 15.36 -1.65 4.75
CA THR A 142 15.38 -0.66 5.84
C THR A 142 16.34 -0.99 6.99
N GLY A 143 16.78 -2.25 7.08
CA GLY A 143 17.47 -2.78 8.26
C GLY A 143 16.53 -3.13 9.44
N TYR A 144 15.26 -2.75 9.37
CA TYR A 144 14.25 -3.19 10.33
C TYR A 144 13.81 -4.61 10.04
N LYS A 145 13.37 -5.32 11.08
CA LYS A 145 12.83 -6.68 10.97
C LYS A 145 11.54 -6.81 11.74
N ILE A 146 10.63 -7.67 11.25
CA ILE A 146 9.43 -8.04 11.98
C ILE A 146 9.50 -9.49 12.42
N LYS A 147 8.89 -9.82 13.55
CA LYS A 147 8.76 -11.20 14.00
C LYS A 147 7.60 -11.88 13.30
N HIS A 148 7.85 -13.07 12.73
CA HIS A 148 6.78 -13.88 12.17
C HIS A 148 5.85 -14.36 13.29
N PRO A 149 4.52 -14.12 13.22
CA PRO A 149 3.61 -14.33 14.34
C PRO A 149 3.46 -15.81 14.74
N PHE A 150 3.62 -16.73 13.79
CA PHE A 150 3.41 -18.17 14.00
C PHE A 150 4.70 -19.00 13.98
N LYS A 151 5.78 -18.48 13.42
CA LYS A 151 7.05 -19.19 13.33
C LYS A 151 8.05 -18.63 14.32
N LYS A 152 8.21 -19.31 15.46
CA LYS A 152 9.10 -18.86 16.54
C LYS A 152 10.54 -18.68 16.04
N GLY A 153 11.11 -17.52 16.33
CA GLY A 153 12.50 -17.19 15.98
C GLY A 153 12.71 -16.75 14.53
N VAL A 154 11.67 -16.75 13.69
CA VAL A 154 11.76 -16.26 12.31
C VAL A 154 11.55 -14.75 12.28
N LEU A 155 12.53 -14.06 11.70
CA LEU A 155 12.50 -12.63 11.43
C LEU A 155 12.37 -12.40 9.94
N LEU A 156 11.49 -11.47 9.56
CA LEU A 156 11.26 -11.06 8.18
C LEU A 156 11.82 -9.66 7.98
N ASP A 157 12.46 -9.43 6.84
CA ASP A 157 12.98 -8.12 6.48
C ASP A 157 11.87 -7.13 6.14
N VAL A 158 12.09 -5.85 6.46
CA VAL A 158 11.20 -4.75 6.15
C VAL A 158 11.79 -3.93 5.03
N PHE A 159 11.03 -3.76 3.95
CA PHE A 159 11.41 -2.98 2.76
C PHE A 159 10.51 -1.76 2.59
N ILE A 160 11.07 -0.61 2.24
CA ILE A 160 10.28 0.43 1.58
C ILE A 160 10.05 -0.06 0.15
N ALA A 161 8.79 -0.23 -0.27
CA ALA A 161 8.46 -0.81 -1.55
C ALA A 161 7.61 0.13 -2.41
N ASN A 162 7.97 0.28 -3.69
CA ASN A 162 7.30 1.21 -4.60
C ASN A 162 5.87 0.81 -4.98
N PHE A 163 5.47 -0.41 -4.68
CA PHE A 163 4.14 -0.95 -4.99
C PHE A 163 3.19 -0.99 -3.78
N VAL A 164 3.64 -0.54 -2.60
CA VAL A 164 2.79 -0.43 -1.41
C VAL A 164 2.16 0.94 -1.36
N LEU A 165 0.82 0.97 -1.42
CA LEU A 165 0.05 2.21 -1.41
C LEU A 165 -0.21 2.67 0.02
N SER A 166 0.00 3.97 0.29
CA SER A 166 -0.31 4.59 1.59
C SER A 166 -1.81 4.73 1.84
N ASP A 167 -2.59 4.85 0.77
CA ASP A 167 -4.04 5.08 0.82
C ASP A 167 -4.84 3.78 0.95
N TYR A 168 -4.19 2.62 0.91
CA TYR A 168 -4.82 1.33 1.06
C TYR A 168 -4.35 0.66 2.35
N GLY A 169 -5.31 0.38 3.24
CA GLY A 169 -5.04 -0.23 4.54
C GLY A 169 -4.23 0.66 5.48
N THR A 170 -3.09 0.18 5.92
CA THR A 170 -2.24 0.85 6.93
C THR A 170 -0.95 1.41 6.32
N GLY A 171 -0.78 1.36 5.00
CA GLY A 171 0.48 1.69 4.33
C GLY A 171 1.58 0.65 4.57
N ALA A 172 1.21 -0.55 5.04
CA ALA A 172 2.11 -1.69 5.21
C ALA A 172 1.41 -2.99 4.83
N ILE A 173 2.17 -3.91 4.24
CA ILE A 173 1.72 -5.25 3.84
C ILE A 173 2.73 -6.30 4.33
N PHE A 174 2.30 -7.55 4.43
CA PHE A 174 3.24 -8.68 4.39
C PHE A 174 3.20 -9.31 2.99
N GLY A 175 4.36 -9.63 2.47
CA GLY A 175 4.49 -10.28 1.17
C GLY A 175 4.38 -11.80 1.30
N CYS A 176 3.52 -12.40 0.48
CA CYS A 176 3.37 -13.85 0.41
C CYS A 176 3.60 -14.36 -1.02
N PRO A 177 4.84 -14.68 -1.41
CA PRO A 177 5.23 -15.03 -2.77
C PRO A 177 4.47 -16.22 -3.37
N ALA A 178 3.93 -17.09 -2.53
CA ALA A 178 3.16 -18.26 -2.98
C ALA A 178 1.73 -17.91 -3.44
N HIS A 179 1.23 -16.70 -3.13
CA HIS A 179 -0.15 -16.29 -3.37
C HIS A 179 -0.32 -14.99 -4.14
N ASP A 180 0.74 -14.22 -4.31
CA ASP A 180 0.71 -12.94 -5.05
C ASP A 180 1.90 -12.87 -6.01
N GLN A 181 1.61 -12.58 -7.28
CA GLN A 181 2.61 -12.52 -8.33
C GLN A 181 3.61 -11.37 -8.11
N ARG A 182 3.15 -10.23 -7.58
CA ARG A 182 4.02 -9.08 -7.28
C ARG A 182 5.00 -9.41 -6.16
N ASP A 183 4.50 -10.08 -5.12
CA ASP A 183 5.32 -10.53 -4.00
C ASP A 183 6.34 -11.58 -4.45
N PHE A 184 5.97 -12.46 -5.39
CA PHE A 184 6.87 -13.46 -5.95
C PHE A 184 8.01 -12.81 -6.74
N GLU A 185 7.69 -11.87 -7.63
CA GLU A 185 8.69 -11.14 -8.43
C GLU A 185 9.64 -10.35 -7.54
N PHE A 186 9.08 -9.69 -6.52
CA PHE A 186 9.85 -8.96 -5.53
C PHE A 186 10.79 -9.87 -4.73
N ALA A 187 10.26 -10.96 -4.16
CA ALA A 187 11.03 -11.91 -3.37
C ALA A 187 12.13 -12.60 -4.19
N LYS A 188 11.88 -12.84 -5.48
CA LYS A 188 12.89 -13.40 -6.39
C LYS A 188 14.05 -12.43 -6.66
N LYS A 189 13.78 -11.14 -6.64
CA LYS A 189 14.77 -10.09 -6.89
C LYS A 189 15.62 -9.81 -5.65
N TYR A 190 15.06 -9.85 -4.47
CA TYR A 190 15.70 -9.48 -3.20
C TYR A 190 15.90 -10.67 -2.26
#